data_3e991da3cd133bd62e9f0eb32535decf
#
_entry.id   3e991da3cd133bd62e9f0eb32535decf
#
_cell.length_a   1.000
_cell.length_b   1.000
_cell.length_c   1.000
_cell.angle_alpha   90.00
_cell.angle_beta   90.00
_cell.angle_gamma   90.00
#
_symmetry.space_group_name_H-M   'P 1'
#
loop_
_entity.id
_entity.type
_entity.pdbx_description
1 polymer ?
#
loop_
_entity_poly.entity_id
_entity_poly.type
_entity_poly.pdbx_seq_one_letter_code
_entity_poly.pdbx_strand_id
1 'polypeptide(L)'
;VLDLRGNTGGDMGPMATAVSSLLPDGELMYYHYRSYDVPVTLKDGVISNAGTGGKSLYPDEKLKVPVAILTDGMTASSGEALTLCFRGLENVKTFGAPTAGYTSVNMLYSLYDGAQMYLTVAFDKARTGEIFKETPIEPDVATDSPLEAALEWLRS
;
A
#
# COMPACT_ATOMS: atom_id res chain seq x y z
N VAL A 1 13.38 -2.71 7.32
CA VAL A 1 13.02 -1.45 6.65
C VAL A 1 12.43 -1.77 5.29
N LEU A 2 11.28 -1.21 4.97
CA LEU A 2 10.64 -1.22 3.66
C LEU A 2 10.78 0.19 3.06
N ASP A 3 11.64 0.34 2.06
CA ASP A 3 11.87 1.63 1.42
C ASP A 3 10.97 1.77 0.19
N LEU A 4 9.99 2.67 0.27
CA LEU A 4 9.04 2.98 -0.80
C LEU A 4 9.28 4.37 -1.40
N ARG A 5 10.36 5.04 -1.03
CA ARG A 5 10.74 6.31 -1.63
C ARG A 5 11.04 6.14 -3.12
N GLY A 6 10.55 7.05 -3.93
CA GLY A 6 10.65 6.97 -5.39
C GLY A 6 9.81 5.88 -6.04
N ASN A 7 8.98 5.14 -5.30
CA ASN A 7 8.05 4.15 -5.85
C ASN A 7 6.81 4.83 -6.40
N THR A 8 6.77 5.06 -7.71
CA THR A 8 5.66 5.75 -8.39
C THR A 8 4.44 4.87 -8.68
N GLY A 9 4.41 3.66 -8.13
CA GLY A 9 3.29 2.73 -8.32
C GLY A 9 3.57 1.63 -9.33
N GLY A 10 2.53 1.12 -9.95
CA GLY A 10 2.57 0.00 -10.89
C GLY A 10 1.57 -1.09 -10.49
N ASP A 11 2.00 -2.36 -10.47
CA ASP A 11 1.17 -3.48 -10.06
C ASP A 11 1.35 -3.78 -8.56
N MET A 12 0.30 -3.59 -7.79
CA MET A 12 0.31 -3.80 -6.34
C MET A 12 0.48 -5.28 -5.95
N GLY A 13 -0.04 -6.21 -6.75
CA GLY A 13 -0.02 -7.64 -6.43
C GLY A 13 1.37 -8.20 -6.17
N PRO A 14 2.33 -8.06 -7.11
CA PRO A 14 3.72 -8.45 -6.87
C PRO A 14 4.37 -7.73 -5.69
N MET A 15 4.10 -6.43 -5.51
CA MET A 15 4.65 -5.66 -4.37
C MET A 15 4.19 -6.24 -3.03
N ALA A 16 2.87 -6.43 -2.86
CA ALA A 16 2.30 -6.98 -1.63
C ALA A 16 2.73 -8.44 -1.40
N THR A 17 2.87 -9.22 -2.48
CA THR A 17 3.35 -10.60 -2.40
C THR A 17 4.79 -10.66 -1.88
N ALA A 18 5.67 -9.77 -2.33
CA ALA A 18 7.06 -9.73 -1.91
C ALA A 18 7.23 -9.47 -0.41
N VAL A 19 6.28 -8.79 0.22
CA VAL A 19 6.30 -8.45 1.66
C VAL A 19 5.24 -9.20 2.46
N SER A 20 4.59 -10.22 1.89
CA SER A 20 3.47 -10.94 2.50
C SER A 20 3.80 -11.59 3.85
N SER A 21 5.06 -11.96 4.06
CA SER A 21 5.54 -12.48 5.36
C SER A 21 5.49 -11.44 6.49
N LEU A 22 5.45 -10.14 6.15
CA LEU A 22 5.35 -9.03 7.12
C LEU A 22 3.91 -8.60 7.38
N LEU A 23 2.95 -9.12 6.59
CA LEU A 23 1.54 -8.78 6.67
C LEU A 23 0.74 -9.89 7.35
N PRO A 24 -0.28 -9.56 8.16
CA PRO A 24 -1.20 -10.57 8.69
C PRO A 24 -2.08 -11.13 7.58
N ASP A 25 -2.62 -12.34 7.78
CA ASP A 25 -3.71 -12.83 6.96
C ASP A 25 -5.00 -12.05 7.24
N GLY A 26 -5.88 -11.99 6.25
CA GLY A 26 -7.14 -11.27 6.31
C GLY A 26 -7.17 -10.06 5.39
N GLU A 27 -7.99 -9.09 5.77
CA GLU A 27 -8.19 -7.86 5.00
C GLU A 27 -7.06 -6.86 5.29
N LEU A 28 -6.37 -6.45 4.25
CA LEU A 28 -5.21 -5.56 4.34
C LEU A 28 -5.60 -4.08 4.20
N MET A 29 -6.40 -3.79 3.19
CA MET A 29 -7.00 -2.49 2.89
C MET A 29 -8.23 -2.71 2.01
N TYR A 30 -8.90 -1.63 1.60
CA TYR A 30 -10.08 -1.72 0.74
C TYR A 30 -9.99 -0.71 -0.41
N TYR A 31 -10.63 -1.06 -1.53
CA TYR A 31 -11.03 -0.10 -2.55
C TYR A 31 -12.46 0.33 -2.27
N HIS A 32 -12.63 1.62 -1.95
CA HIS A 32 -13.92 2.23 -1.59
C HIS A 32 -14.62 2.75 -2.86
N TYR A 33 -15.57 1.99 -3.34
CA TYR A 33 -16.48 2.41 -4.41
C TYR A 33 -17.63 3.26 -3.85
N ARG A 34 -18.43 3.83 -4.72
CA ARG A 34 -19.54 4.73 -4.32
C ARG A 34 -20.51 4.14 -3.29
N SER A 35 -20.74 2.82 -3.28
CA SER A 35 -21.74 2.15 -2.45
C SER A 35 -21.27 0.86 -1.77
N TYR A 36 -20.02 0.45 -1.97
CA TYR A 36 -19.46 -0.77 -1.40
C TYR A 36 -17.95 -0.70 -1.35
N ASP A 37 -17.37 -1.54 -0.51
CA ASP A 37 -15.93 -1.71 -0.40
C ASP A 37 -15.52 -3.07 -0.98
N VAL A 38 -14.37 -3.12 -1.63
CA VAL A 38 -13.74 -4.37 -2.10
C VAL A 38 -12.45 -4.56 -1.31
N PRO A 39 -12.35 -5.61 -0.47
CA PRO A 39 -11.14 -5.85 0.31
C PRO A 39 -9.99 -6.37 -0.55
N VAL A 40 -8.81 -5.85 -0.35
CA VAL A 40 -7.56 -6.50 -0.71
C VAL A 40 -7.20 -7.46 0.40
N THR A 41 -7.04 -8.73 0.10
CA THR A 41 -6.86 -9.77 1.12
C THR A 41 -5.57 -10.56 0.92
N LEU A 42 -5.00 -11.01 2.05
CA LEU A 42 -3.95 -12.02 2.08
C LEU A 42 -4.47 -13.26 2.79
N LYS A 43 -4.36 -14.40 2.13
CA LYS A 43 -4.72 -15.70 2.71
C LYS A 43 -3.81 -16.78 2.16
N ASP A 44 -3.20 -17.56 3.06
CA ASP A 44 -2.30 -18.67 2.71
C ASP A 44 -1.22 -18.25 1.68
N GLY A 45 -0.67 -17.04 1.87
CA GLY A 45 0.31 -16.44 0.98
C GLY A 45 -0.23 -15.92 -0.36
N VAL A 46 -1.55 -15.95 -0.58
CA VAL A 46 -2.18 -15.45 -1.81
C VAL A 46 -2.75 -14.05 -1.56
N ILE A 47 -2.31 -13.09 -2.37
CA ILE A 47 -2.89 -11.74 -2.43
C ILE A 47 -4.03 -11.75 -3.45
N SER A 48 -5.18 -11.24 -3.05
CA SER A 48 -6.37 -11.12 -3.90
C SER A 48 -6.84 -9.67 -4.01
N ASN A 49 -7.44 -9.33 -5.15
CA ASN A 49 -7.95 -7.99 -5.50
C ASN A 49 -6.85 -6.90 -5.56
N ALA A 50 -5.61 -7.27 -5.89
CA ALA A 50 -4.48 -6.36 -5.97
C ALA A 50 -3.78 -6.50 -7.34
N GLY A 51 -4.37 -5.95 -8.38
CA GLY A 51 -3.82 -6.04 -9.74
C GLY A 51 -3.74 -7.48 -10.24
N THR A 52 -2.58 -7.93 -10.73
CA THR A 52 -2.38 -9.31 -11.21
C THR A 52 -2.40 -10.36 -10.09
N GLY A 53 -2.52 -9.92 -8.84
CA GLY A 53 -2.42 -10.80 -7.69
C GLY A 53 -1.00 -11.34 -7.48
N GLY A 54 -0.89 -12.36 -6.66
CA GLY A 54 0.40 -13.00 -6.41
C GLY A 54 0.28 -14.09 -5.35
N LYS A 55 1.24 -15.01 -5.39
CA LYS A 55 1.37 -16.07 -4.37
C LYS A 55 2.79 -16.09 -3.84
N SER A 56 2.90 -15.99 -2.53
CA SER A 56 4.19 -16.10 -1.82
C SER A 56 4.82 -17.47 -2.04
N LEU A 57 6.14 -17.52 -2.15
CA LEU A 57 6.91 -18.76 -2.11
C LEU A 57 6.96 -19.36 -0.69
N TYR A 58 6.67 -18.55 0.32
CA TYR A 58 6.72 -18.90 1.75
C TYR A 58 5.40 -18.54 2.43
N PRO A 59 4.27 -19.19 2.06
CA PRO A 59 2.93 -18.77 2.50
C PRO A 59 2.73 -18.87 4.02
N ASP A 60 3.37 -19.82 4.66
CA ASP A 60 3.20 -20.11 6.09
C ASP A 60 4.19 -19.33 6.98
N GLU A 61 5.13 -18.59 6.37
CA GLU A 61 6.13 -17.83 7.11
C GLU A 61 5.65 -16.43 7.43
N LYS A 62 5.31 -16.19 8.70
CA LYS A 62 4.89 -14.88 9.21
C LYS A 62 5.92 -14.33 10.17
N LEU A 63 6.50 -13.20 9.82
CA LEU A 63 7.53 -12.52 10.60
C LEU A 63 6.87 -11.49 11.53
N LYS A 64 6.95 -11.73 12.84
CA LYS A 64 6.48 -10.78 13.87
C LYS A 64 7.63 -9.85 14.28
N VAL A 65 8.03 -8.99 13.38
CA VAL A 65 9.12 -8.03 13.58
C VAL A 65 8.61 -6.60 13.43
N PRO A 66 9.25 -5.60 14.05
CA PRO A 66 8.97 -4.20 13.76
C PRO A 66 9.26 -3.88 12.29
N VAL A 67 8.39 -3.10 11.64
CA VAL A 67 8.54 -2.68 10.25
C VAL A 67 8.55 -1.16 10.16
N ALA A 68 9.66 -0.61 9.73
CA ALA A 68 9.78 0.81 9.38
C ALA A 68 9.56 0.96 7.87
N ILE A 69 8.63 1.84 7.47
CA ILE A 69 8.33 2.14 6.06
C ILE A 69 8.83 3.55 5.77
N LEU A 70 9.61 3.72 4.70
CA LEU A 70 10.08 5.03 4.26
C LEU A 70 9.24 5.51 3.09
N THR A 71 8.72 6.74 3.17
CA THR A 71 7.92 7.39 2.12
C THR A 71 8.49 8.73 1.73
N ASP A 72 8.18 9.19 0.52
CA ASP A 72 8.47 10.53 0.02
C ASP A 72 7.38 11.02 -0.94
N GLY A 73 7.49 12.24 -1.45
CA GLY A 73 6.55 12.81 -2.40
C GLY A 73 6.48 12.12 -3.77
N MET A 74 7.33 11.12 -4.02
CA MET A 74 7.29 10.25 -5.20
C MET A 74 6.62 8.90 -4.91
N THR A 75 6.38 8.56 -3.63
CA THR A 75 5.60 7.36 -3.27
C THR A 75 4.16 7.57 -3.73
N ALA A 76 3.72 6.79 -4.73
CA ALA A 76 2.45 7.05 -5.42
C ALA A 76 1.67 5.77 -5.76
N SER A 77 0.34 5.90 -5.90
CA SER A 77 -0.55 4.87 -6.45
C SER A 77 -0.37 3.51 -5.71
N SER A 78 0.04 2.44 -6.40
CA SER A 78 0.27 1.12 -5.75
C SER A 78 1.32 1.15 -4.64
N GLY A 79 2.26 2.11 -4.63
CA GLY A 79 3.17 2.35 -3.51
C GLY A 79 2.42 2.87 -2.27
N GLU A 80 1.43 3.75 -2.47
CA GLU A 80 0.56 4.24 -1.41
C GLU A 80 -0.39 3.13 -0.92
N ALA A 81 -1.01 2.39 -1.83
CA ALA A 81 -1.85 1.25 -1.48
C ALA A 81 -1.08 0.21 -0.66
N LEU A 82 0.20 -0.08 -1.01
CA LEU A 82 1.05 -0.94 -0.21
C LEU A 82 1.31 -0.36 1.18
N THR A 83 1.55 0.95 1.30
CA THR A 83 1.68 1.62 2.61
C THR A 83 0.42 1.44 3.46
N LEU A 84 -0.77 1.54 2.85
CA LEU A 84 -2.05 1.33 3.53
C LEU A 84 -2.28 -0.12 3.98
N CYS A 85 -1.68 -1.11 3.31
CA CYS A 85 -1.70 -2.50 3.78
C CYS A 85 -1.07 -2.69 5.16
N PHE A 86 -0.17 -1.82 5.56
CA PHE A 86 0.50 -1.83 6.86
C PHE A 86 -0.15 -0.89 7.88
N ARG A 87 -0.97 0.06 7.45
CA ARG A 87 -1.56 1.08 8.32
C ARG A 87 -2.47 0.44 9.37
N GLY A 88 -2.28 0.85 10.63
CA GLY A 88 -3.00 0.32 11.78
C GLY A 88 -2.43 -0.96 12.38
N LEU A 89 -1.27 -1.44 11.90
CA LEU A 89 -0.52 -2.50 12.56
C LEU A 89 0.35 -1.90 13.69
N GLU A 90 0.30 -2.48 14.88
CA GLU A 90 0.98 -1.96 16.08
C GLU A 90 2.51 -1.97 15.96
N ASN A 91 3.04 -2.90 15.17
CA ASN A 91 4.49 -3.06 14.96
C ASN A 91 5.02 -2.32 13.74
N VAL A 92 4.24 -1.38 13.18
CA VAL A 92 4.61 -0.62 11.98
C VAL A 92 4.68 0.87 12.28
N LYS A 93 5.65 1.55 11.67
CA LYS A 93 5.73 3.00 11.67
C LYS A 93 6.28 3.51 10.35
N THR A 94 5.71 4.61 9.86
CA THR A 94 6.11 5.28 8.62
C THR A 94 6.96 6.51 8.88
N PHE A 95 7.98 6.73 8.05
CA PHE A 95 8.98 7.81 8.21
C PHE A 95 9.22 8.51 6.89
N GLY A 96 9.41 9.81 6.92
CA GLY A 96 9.82 10.61 5.76
C GLY A 96 8.91 11.77 5.46
N ALA A 97 8.46 11.89 4.22
CA ALA A 97 7.56 12.94 3.75
C ALA A 97 6.18 12.35 3.35
N PRO A 98 5.16 13.20 3.27
CA PRO A 98 3.86 12.83 2.71
C PRO A 98 4.02 12.22 1.31
N THR A 99 3.15 11.26 0.97
CA THR A 99 3.12 10.62 -0.35
C THR A 99 2.56 11.54 -1.44
N ALA A 100 2.53 11.09 -2.69
CA ALA A 100 2.07 11.89 -3.82
C ALA A 100 0.56 12.20 -3.80
N GLY A 101 -0.26 11.38 -3.12
CA GLY A 101 -1.71 11.57 -3.06
C GLY A 101 -2.49 10.94 -4.21
N TYR A 102 -1.90 10.00 -4.94
CA TYR A 102 -2.62 9.21 -5.97
C TYR A 102 -3.31 8.00 -5.36
N THR A 103 -4.07 8.21 -4.31
CA THR A 103 -4.76 7.19 -3.51
C THR A 103 -6.11 6.80 -4.11
N SER A 104 -6.07 6.34 -5.37
CA SER A 104 -7.26 5.97 -6.12
C SER A 104 -7.03 4.81 -7.07
N VAL A 105 -8.13 4.09 -7.37
CA VAL A 105 -8.16 2.99 -8.33
C VAL A 105 -8.59 3.51 -9.69
N ASN A 106 -7.77 3.27 -10.70
CA ASN A 106 -8.05 3.64 -12.06
C ASN A 106 -8.34 2.40 -12.91
N MET A 107 -9.38 2.46 -13.73
CA MET A 107 -9.70 1.44 -14.74
C MET A 107 -9.48 1.98 -16.14
N LEU A 108 -8.92 1.13 -16.99
CA LEU A 108 -8.72 1.40 -18.40
C LEU A 108 -9.95 0.99 -19.19
N TYR A 109 -10.49 1.91 -19.96
CA TYR A 109 -11.60 1.67 -20.91
C TYR A 109 -11.10 1.91 -22.34
N SER A 110 -11.29 0.92 -23.22
CA SER A 110 -11.04 1.08 -24.65
C SER A 110 -12.30 1.60 -25.34
N LEU A 111 -12.15 2.68 -26.10
CA LEU A 111 -13.23 3.29 -26.88
C LEU A 111 -13.33 2.63 -28.27
N TYR A 112 -14.45 2.86 -28.96
CA TYR A 112 -14.76 2.23 -30.26
C TYR A 112 -13.80 2.64 -31.39
N ASP A 113 -13.12 3.78 -31.25
CA ASP A 113 -12.14 4.31 -32.21
C ASP A 113 -10.68 3.89 -31.88
N GLY A 114 -10.51 3.03 -30.86
CA GLY A 114 -9.21 2.56 -30.39
C GLY A 114 -8.54 3.47 -29.37
N ALA A 115 -9.11 4.62 -29.03
CA ALA A 115 -8.63 5.45 -27.94
C ALA A 115 -8.81 4.75 -26.59
N GLN A 116 -7.97 5.09 -25.63
CA GLN A 116 -8.01 4.55 -24.29
C GLN A 116 -8.28 5.66 -23.28
N MET A 117 -9.11 5.36 -22.28
CA MET A 117 -9.49 6.30 -21.25
C MET A 117 -9.26 5.66 -19.87
N TYR A 118 -8.48 6.33 -19.03
CA TYR A 118 -8.33 5.96 -17.61
C TYR A 118 -9.36 6.75 -16.79
N LEU A 119 -10.15 6.04 -16.00
CA LEU A 119 -11.11 6.65 -15.09
C LEU A 119 -10.85 6.21 -13.66
N THR A 120 -10.86 7.16 -12.72
CA THR A 120 -10.94 6.87 -11.30
C THR A 120 -12.31 6.29 -10.98
N VAL A 121 -12.32 5.08 -10.40
CA VAL A 121 -13.56 4.33 -10.10
C VAL A 121 -13.74 4.05 -8.61
N ALA A 122 -12.68 4.14 -7.82
CA ALA A 122 -12.69 3.95 -6.38
C ALA A 122 -11.56 4.73 -5.72
N PHE A 123 -11.61 4.84 -4.40
CA PHE A 123 -10.58 5.44 -3.57
C PHE A 123 -9.98 4.41 -2.62
N ASP A 124 -8.74 4.62 -2.20
CA ASP A 124 -8.11 3.74 -1.24
C ASP A 124 -8.66 4.00 0.17
N LYS A 125 -8.90 2.90 0.89
CA LYS A 125 -9.39 2.91 2.27
C LYS A 125 -8.52 2.01 3.13
N ALA A 126 -7.98 2.57 4.20
CA ALA A 126 -7.22 1.80 5.17
C ALA A 126 -8.13 0.85 5.98
N ARG A 127 -7.54 -0.20 6.58
CA ARG A 127 -8.25 -1.10 7.52
C ARG A 127 -8.77 -0.37 8.75
N THR A 128 -8.18 0.77 9.10
CA THR A 128 -8.60 1.67 10.19
C THR A 128 -9.90 2.44 9.88
N GLY A 129 -10.37 2.40 8.62
CA GLY A 129 -11.58 3.04 8.15
C GLY A 129 -11.36 4.39 7.47
N GLU A 130 -10.15 4.93 7.46
CA GLU A 130 -9.81 6.19 6.75
C GLU A 130 -9.94 5.99 5.24
N ILE A 131 -10.61 6.93 4.56
CA ILE A 131 -10.75 6.95 3.11
C ILE A 131 -9.87 8.08 2.56
N PHE A 132 -8.97 7.74 1.67
CA PHE A 132 -8.08 8.66 0.98
C PHE A 132 -8.67 8.98 -0.39
N LYS A 133 -9.04 10.25 -0.59
CA LYS A 133 -9.66 10.72 -1.84
C LYS A 133 -8.67 11.59 -2.59
N GLU A 134 -7.68 10.96 -3.22
CA GLU A 134 -6.58 11.67 -3.88
C GLU A 134 -5.88 12.65 -2.93
N THR A 135 -5.63 12.16 -1.70
CA THR A 135 -4.93 12.92 -0.66
C THR A 135 -3.66 12.17 -0.25
N PRO A 136 -2.55 12.88 0.02
CA PRO A 136 -1.33 12.26 0.52
C PRO A 136 -1.55 11.45 1.80
N ILE A 137 -0.75 10.41 1.96
CA ILE A 137 -0.64 9.67 3.21
C ILE A 137 0.47 10.35 4.01
N GLU A 138 0.11 10.92 5.15
CA GLU A 138 1.08 11.51 6.07
C GLU A 138 1.87 10.41 6.78
N PRO A 139 3.21 10.53 6.89
CA PRO A 139 4.01 9.61 7.68
C PRO A 139 3.78 9.81 9.17
N ASP A 140 3.97 8.76 9.98
CA ASP A 140 3.91 8.87 11.44
C ASP A 140 5.01 9.75 12.01
N VAL A 141 6.16 9.79 11.32
CA VAL A 141 7.32 10.62 11.68
C VAL A 141 7.78 11.38 10.44
N ALA A 142 7.41 12.66 10.35
CA ALA A 142 7.91 13.56 9.32
C ALA A 142 9.37 13.93 9.59
N THR A 143 10.26 13.67 8.62
CA THR A 143 11.71 13.91 8.77
C THR A 143 12.43 13.93 7.42
N ASP A 144 13.49 14.73 7.33
CA ASP A 144 14.39 14.77 6.18
C ASP A 144 15.44 13.65 6.19
N SER A 145 15.56 12.90 7.31
CA SER A 145 16.47 11.76 7.47
C SER A 145 15.71 10.48 7.82
N PRO A 146 14.81 10.00 6.93
CA PRO A 146 13.89 8.92 7.26
C PRO A 146 14.56 7.58 7.59
N LEU A 147 15.68 7.26 6.92
CA LEU A 147 16.40 6.02 7.20
C LEU A 147 17.06 6.04 8.59
N GLU A 148 17.66 7.14 8.98
CA GLU A 148 18.31 7.29 10.29
C GLU A 148 17.27 7.17 11.41
N ALA A 149 16.16 7.92 11.30
CA ALA A 149 15.07 7.87 12.26
C ALA A 149 14.42 6.46 12.35
N ALA A 150 14.24 5.79 11.22
CA ALA A 150 13.74 4.43 11.17
C ALA A 150 14.68 3.44 11.86
N LEU A 151 16.00 3.54 11.62
CA LEU A 151 16.99 2.67 12.26
C LEU A 151 17.11 2.92 13.76
N GLU A 152 16.95 4.15 14.20
CA GLU A 152 16.90 4.49 15.64
C GLU A 152 15.68 3.85 16.30
N TRP A 153 14.51 4.02 15.70
CA TRP A 153 13.27 3.38 16.19
C TRP A 153 13.34 1.86 16.23
N LEU A 154 13.93 1.22 15.22
CA LEU A 154 14.07 -0.24 15.17
C LEU A 154 15.05 -0.82 16.23
N ARG A 155 15.89 0.03 16.83
CA ARG A 155 16.83 -0.37 17.88
C ARG A 155 16.29 -0.13 19.30
N SER A 156 15.21 0.66 19.42
CA SER A 156 14.57 0.98 20.70
C SER A 156 13.68 -0.14 21.20
#